data_db66af71772e99cf6ed2725388c92269
#
_entry.id   db66af71772e99cf6ed2725388c92269
#
_cell.length_a   1.000
_cell.length_b   1.000
_cell.length_c   1.000
_cell.angle_alpha   90.00
_cell.angle_beta   90.00
_cell.angle_gamma   90.00
#
_symmetry.space_group_name_H-M   'P 1'
#
loop_
_entity.id
_entity.type
_entity.pdbx_description
1 polymer ?
#
loop_
_entity_poly.entity_id
_entity_poly.type
_entity_poly.pdbx_seq_one_letter_code
_entity_poly.pdbx_strand_id
1 'polypeptide(L)'
;MYTIADLPAPLDPARHQRLLECETATIGHFREEGFIDPEIRCQLDCQLDEVRVAGVAVTLSLPPGDGTLLNHAMRLLRPGDVLVIDRQGDRRHACWGGVL
;
A
#
# COMPACT_ATOMS: atom_id res chain seq x y z
N MET A 1 9.91 0.66 -21.36
CA MET A 1 8.73 1.58 -21.44
C MET A 1 7.85 1.35 -20.23
N TYR A 2 7.35 2.40 -19.63
CA TYR A 2 6.47 2.32 -18.46
C TYR A 2 5.02 2.53 -18.87
N THR A 3 4.12 1.80 -18.22
CA THR A 3 2.68 2.02 -18.35
C THR A 3 2.19 2.72 -17.09
N ILE A 4 1.57 3.86 -17.24
CA ILE A 4 1.08 4.69 -16.13
C ILE A 4 -0.40 4.91 -16.35
N ALA A 5 -1.21 4.48 -15.38
CA ALA A 5 -2.64 4.74 -15.33
C ALA A 5 -2.94 5.91 -14.38
N ASP A 6 -4.09 6.50 -14.55
CA ASP A 6 -4.56 7.53 -13.61
C ASP A 6 -4.79 6.93 -12.23
N LEU A 7 -4.51 7.71 -11.19
CA LEU A 7 -4.82 7.31 -9.83
C LEU A 7 -6.34 7.16 -9.64
N PRO A 8 -6.76 6.16 -8.85
CA PRO A 8 -8.14 6.09 -8.42
C PRO A 8 -8.55 7.38 -7.70
N ALA A 9 -9.85 7.69 -7.71
CA ALA A 9 -10.37 8.81 -6.95
C ALA A 9 -10.05 8.65 -5.46
N PRO A 10 -9.76 9.74 -4.73
CA PRO A 10 -9.55 9.67 -3.29
C PRO A 10 -10.82 9.19 -2.58
N LEU A 11 -10.65 8.55 -1.42
CA LEU A 11 -11.79 8.16 -0.59
C LEU A 11 -12.53 9.40 -0.08
N ASP A 12 -13.85 9.30 -0.10
CA ASP A 12 -14.69 10.21 0.65
C ASP A 12 -14.31 10.20 2.15
N PRO A 13 -14.16 11.36 2.81
CA PRO A 13 -13.73 11.42 4.21
C PRO A 13 -14.59 10.60 5.18
N ALA A 14 -15.90 10.53 4.95
CA ALA A 14 -16.79 9.73 5.78
C ALA A 14 -16.53 8.23 5.62
N ARG A 15 -16.30 7.76 4.40
CA ARG A 15 -15.89 6.36 4.14
C ARG A 15 -14.55 6.03 4.74
N HIS A 16 -13.58 6.94 4.62
CA HIS A 16 -12.27 6.76 5.21
C HIS A 16 -12.36 6.56 6.73
N GLN A 17 -13.11 7.42 7.41
CA GLN A 17 -13.33 7.30 8.85
C GLN A 17 -13.99 5.97 9.23
N ARG A 18 -15.00 5.55 8.49
CA ARG A 18 -15.69 4.26 8.73
C ARG A 18 -14.75 3.07 8.54
N LEU A 19 -13.87 3.11 7.54
CA LEU A 19 -12.88 2.06 7.33
C LEU A 19 -11.86 2.00 8.48
N LEU A 20 -11.43 3.12 9.00
CA LEU A 20 -10.53 3.18 10.15
C LEU A 20 -11.14 2.58 11.42
N GLU A 21 -12.45 2.56 11.53
CA GLU A 21 -13.18 1.95 12.64
C GLU A 21 -13.38 0.44 12.49
N CYS A 22 -13.15 -0.11 11.28
CA CYS A 22 -13.32 -1.54 11.02
C CYS A 22 -12.13 -2.35 11.52
N GLU A 23 -12.41 -3.50 12.09
CA GLU A 23 -11.41 -4.52 12.37
C GLU A 23 -11.17 -5.38 11.12
N THR A 24 -9.92 -5.59 10.74
CA THR A 24 -9.56 -6.38 9.56
C THR A 24 -10.07 -7.82 9.67
N ALA A 25 -10.01 -8.41 10.85
CA ALA A 25 -10.55 -9.74 11.11
C ALA A 25 -12.06 -9.81 10.87
N THR A 26 -12.80 -8.78 11.26
CA THR A 26 -14.25 -8.71 11.04
C THR A 26 -14.56 -8.64 9.54
N ILE A 27 -13.82 -7.82 8.78
CA ILE A 27 -13.96 -7.77 7.32
C ILE A 27 -13.69 -9.15 6.72
N GLY A 28 -12.67 -9.85 7.21
CA GLY A 28 -12.31 -11.19 6.76
C GLY A 28 -13.41 -12.22 6.92
N HIS A 29 -14.31 -12.07 7.88
CA HIS A 29 -15.47 -12.98 8.06
C HIS A 29 -16.48 -12.93 6.89
N PHE A 30 -16.47 -11.84 6.14
CA PHE A 30 -17.41 -11.63 5.04
C PHE A 30 -16.78 -11.85 3.66
N ARG A 31 -15.50 -12.25 3.62
CA ARG A 31 -14.78 -12.44 2.37
C ARG A 31 -14.08 -13.78 2.38
N GLU A 32 -14.23 -14.51 1.29
CA GLU A 32 -13.57 -15.80 1.09
C GLU A 32 -12.24 -15.67 0.34
N GLU A 33 -12.00 -14.52 -0.28
CA GLU A 33 -10.81 -14.25 -1.08
C GLU A 33 -10.35 -12.80 -0.91
N GLY A 34 -9.20 -12.48 -1.48
CA GLY A 34 -8.65 -11.12 -1.44
C GLY A 34 -7.78 -10.85 -0.21
N PHE A 35 -7.32 -11.90 0.44
CA PHE A 35 -6.34 -11.79 1.53
C PHE A 35 -4.93 -11.63 0.96
N ILE A 36 -4.14 -10.81 1.61
CA ILE A 36 -2.71 -10.71 1.29
C ILE A 36 -1.95 -11.93 1.82
N ASP A 37 -0.80 -12.21 1.21
CA ASP A 37 0.07 -13.32 1.61
C ASP A 37 0.49 -13.17 3.08
N PRO A 38 0.44 -14.26 3.89
CA PRO A 38 0.87 -14.23 5.28
C PRO A 38 2.34 -13.85 5.51
N GLU A 39 3.17 -13.92 4.47
CA GLU A 39 4.55 -13.46 4.53
C GLU A 39 4.66 -11.93 4.57
N ILE A 40 3.63 -11.20 4.14
CA ILE A 40 3.57 -9.76 4.27
C ILE A 40 3.19 -9.42 5.71
N ARG A 41 4.17 -8.97 6.47
CA ARG A 41 4.02 -8.71 7.91
C ARG A 41 4.29 -7.25 8.23
N CYS A 42 3.60 -6.74 9.22
CA CYS A 42 3.89 -5.43 9.78
C CYS A 42 5.32 -5.40 10.34
N GLN A 43 6.09 -4.40 9.92
CA GLN A 43 7.48 -4.20 10.35
C GLN A 43 7.60 -3.13 11.44
N LEU A 44 6.48 -2.56 11.89
CA LEU A 44 6.50 -1.58 12.96
C LEU A 44 6.74 -2.28 14.29
N ASP A 45 7.82 -1.90 14.97
CA ASP A 45 8.15 -2.34 16.34
C ASP A 45 7.48 -1.42 17.37
N CYS A 46 6.20 -1.22 17.22
CA CYS A 46 5.42 -0.35 18.07
C CYS A 46 4.14 -1.05 18.55
N GLN A 47 3.44 -0.41 19.44
CA GLN A 47 2.14 -0.88 19.92
C GLN A 47 1.15 -0.83 18.75
N LEU A 48 1.00 -1.95 18.07
CA LEU A 48 0.17 -2.09 16.87
C LEU A 48 -1.29 -1.74 17.10
N ASP A 49 -1.75 -1.80 18.34
CA ASP A 49 -3.13 -1.45 18.71
C ASP A 49 -3.49 0.00 18.40
N GLU A 50 -2.50 0.87 18.29
CA GLU A 50 -2.68 2.29 17.98
C GLU A 50 -2.49 2.61 16.50
N VAL A 51 -1.99 1.64 15.71
CA VAL A 51 -1.70 1.86 14.29
C VAL A 51 -2.83 1.33 13.44
N ARG A 52 -3.59 2.24 12.83
CA ARG A 52 -4.64 1.93 11.88
C ARG A 52 -4.40 2.68 10.59
N VAL A 53 -4.47 1.97 9.49
CA VAL A 53 -4.30 2.53 8.14
C VAL A 53 -5.43 2.05 7.26
N ALA A 54 -6.07 2.98 6.58
CA ALA A 54 -7.02 2.71 5.52
C ALA A 54 -6.86 3.78 4.45
N GLY A 55 -7.01 3.40 3.20
CA GLY A 55 -6.85 4.36 2.11
C GLY A 55 -7.03 3.73 0.76
N VAL A 56 -6.88 4.53 -0.27
CA VAL A 56 -6.85 4.05 -1.65
C VAL A 56 -5.53 3.34 -1.90
N ALA A 57 -5.59 2.10 -2.39
CA ALA A 57 -4.41 1.38 -2.80
C ALA A 57 -3.86 1.99 -4.10
N VAL A 58 -2.66 2.52 -4.04
CA VAL A 58 -1.88 2.94 -5.22
C VAL A 58 -0.88 1.82 -5.50
N THR A 59 -1.10 1.12 -6.58
CA THR A 59 -0.32 -0.07 -6.91
C THR A 59 0.81 0.26 -7.89
N LEU A 60 1.96 -0.34 -7.66
CA LEU A 60 3.17 -0.09 -8.42
C LEU A 60 3.92 -1.39 -8.66
N SER A 61 4.25 -1.67 -9.91
CA SER A 61 5.12 -2.81 -10.26
C SER A 61 6.48 -2.29 -10.71
N LEU A 62 7.54 -2.69 -9.99
CA LEU A 62 8.90 -2.21 -10.23
C LEU A 62 9.77 -3.30 -10.86
N PRO A 63 10.40 -3.02 -12.01
CA PRO A 63 11.47 -3.86 -12.52
C PRO A 63 12.64 -3.94 -11.52
N PRO A 64 13.37 -5.06 -11.47
CA PRO A 64 14.52 -5.20 -10.61
C PRO A 64 15.55 -4.07 -10.78
N GLY A 65 15.93 -3.43 -9.69
CA GLY A 65 16.93 -2.36 -9.68
C GLY A 65 16.50 -1.03 -10.31
N ASP A 66 15.26 -0.89 -10.75
CA ASP A 66 14.75 0.34 -11.36
C ASP A 66 13.70 1.02 -10.49
N GLY A 67 14.08 2.13 -9.87
CA GLY A 67 13.20 2.92 -9.01
C GLY A 67 12.47 4.08 -9.72
N THR A 68 12.53 4.17 -11.04
CA THR A 68 11.98 5.32 -11.79
C THR A 68 10.49 5.52 -11.53
N LEU A 69 9.69 4.45 -11.60
CA LEU A 69 8.25 4.54 -11.33
C LEU A 69 7.95 4.88 -9.87
N LEU A 70 8.77 4.42 -8.93
CA LEU A 70 8.59 4.77 -7.52
C LEU A 70 8.76 6.27 -7.32
N ASN A 71 9.83 6.85 -7.87
CA ASN A 71 10.06 8.30 -7.80
C ASN A 71 8.92 9.09 -8.45
N HIS A 72 8.36 8.59 -9.54
CA HIS A 72 7.19 9.20 -10.18
C HIS A 72 5.95 9.09 -9.28
N ALA A 73 5.66 7.91 -8.75
CA ALA A 73 4.51 7.67 -7.88
C ALA A 73 4.55 8.55 -6.62
N MET A 74 5.72 8.74 -6.02
CA MET A 74 5.87 9.56 -4.82
C MET A 74 5.39 11.01 -5.00
N ARG A 75 5.42 11.52 -6.22
CA ARG A 75 4.92 12.87 -6.53
C ARG A 75 3.41 12.94 -6.69
N LEU A 76 2.78 11.80 -6.90
CA LEU A 76 1.34 11.68 -7.14
C LEU A 76 0.56 11.25 -5.91
N LEU A 77 1.21 10.65 -4.93
CA LEU A 77 0.57 10.16 -3.71
C LEU A 77 -0.09 11.30 -2.94
N ARG A 78 -1.27 11.02 -2.45
CA ARG A 78 -2.07 11.96 -1.65
C ARG A 78 -2.06 11.51 -0.18
N PRO A 79 -2.31 12.41 0.77
CA PRO A 79 -2.50 12.02 2.16
C PRO A 79 -3.57 10.93 2.29
N GLY A 80 -3.26 9.85 2.98
CA GLY A 80 -4.15 8.72 3.18
C GLY A 80 -4.07 7.63 2.10
N ASP A 81 -3.38 7.84 0.99
CA ASP A 81 -3.12 6.76 0.02
C ASP A 81 -2.20 5.69 0.63
N VAL A 82 -2.41 4.45 0.23
CA VAL A 82 -1.59 3.31 0.63
C VAL A 82 -0.82 2.78 -0.58
N LEU A 83 0.49 2.92 -0.55
CA LEU A 83 1.34 2.45 -1.63
C LEU A 83 1.59 0.95 -1.49
N VAL A 84 1.28 0.20 -2.54
CA VAL A 84 1.50 -1.24 -2.62
C VAL A 84 2.45 -1.53 -3.77
N ILE A 85 3.61 -2.09 -3.46
CA ILE A 85 4.70 -2.29 -4.42
C ILE A 85 4.90 -3.78 -4.69
N ASP A 86 4.72 -4.17 -5.94
CA ASP A 86 5.20 -5.45 -6.46
C ASP A 86 6.61 -5.27 -7.02
N ARG A 87 7.56 -6.02 -6.50
CA ARG A 87 8.96 -5.95 -6.89
C ARG A 87 9.33 -7.00 -7.95
N GLN A 88 8.36 -7.67 -8.54
CA GLN A 88 8.58 -8.69 -9.57
C GLN A 88 9.59 -9.78 -9.15
N GLY A 89 9.53 -10.18 -7.87
CA GLY A 89 10.43 -11.20 -7.31
C GLY A 89 11.85 -10.74 -6.99
N ASP A 90 12.17 -9.46 -7.15
CA ASP A 90 13.49 -8.94 -6.78
C ASP A 90 13.69 -8.96 -5.26
N ARG A 91 14.69 -9.74 -4.83
CA ARG A 91 15.07 -9.87 -3.41
C ARG A 91 16.44 -9.26 -3.11
N ARG A 92 17.07 -8.65 -4.09
CA ARG A 92 18.46 -8.14 -3.95
C ARG A 92 18.53 -6.64 -3.78
N HIS A 93 17.61 -5.90 -4.37
CA HIS A 93 17.65 -4.44 -4.34
C HIS A 93 16.62 -3.91 -3.37
N ALA A 94 17.03 -2.99 -2.52
CA ALA A 94 16.09 -2.22 -1.71
C ALA A 94 15.40 -1.18 -2.60
N CYS A 95 14.07 -1.08 -2.51
CA CYS A 95 13.32 -0.04 -3.22
C CYS A 95 12.89 1.10 -2.30
N TRP A 96 12.95 0.91 -1.01
CA TRP A 96 12.53 1.88 0.00
C TRP A 96 13.66 2.16 0.99
N GLY A 97 13.84 3.42 1.35
CA GLY A 97 14.87 3.82 2.30
C GLY A 97 14.67 5.24 2.79
N GLY A 98 15.60 5.74 3.61
CA GLY A 98 15.49 7.04 4.25
C GLY A 98 15.68 8.27 3.35
N VAL A 99 15.84 8.06 2.04
CA VAL A 99 16.00 9.15 1.05
C VAL A 99 14.69 9.46 0.30
N LEU A 100 13.65 8.67 0.51
CA LEU A 100 12.34 8.84 -0.12
C LEU A 100 11.40 9.65 0.75
#